data_240a81fef6e134a6475b0b584a102eea
#
_entry.id   240a81fef6e134a6475b0b584a102eea
#
_cell.length_a   1.000
_cell.length_b   1.000
_cell.length_c   1.000
_cell.angle_alpha   90.00
_cell.angle_beta   90.00
_cell.angle_gamma   90.00
#
_symmetry.space_group_name_H-M   'P 1'
#
loop_
_entity.id
_entity.type
_entity.pdbx_description
1 polymer ?
#
loop_
_entity_poly.entity_id
_entity_poly.type
_entity_poly.pdbx_seq_one_letter_code
_entity_poly.pdbx_strand_id
1 'polypeptide(L)' 'MPEIIESELAPNVKALWLKAITATKTNNHGYAVKLIQSVLKDAPFFLEGRKLLRQCESIVQGGPHR' A
#
# COMPACT_ATOMS: atom_id res chain seq x y z
N MET A 1 10.52 0.43 18.72
CA MET A 1 10.38 0.94 17.37
C MET A 1 9.00 1.49 17.15
N PRO A 2 8.87 2.77 16.91
CA PRO A 2 7.54 3.33 16.76
C PRO A 2 6.92 2.90 15.44
N GLU A 3 5.65 2.59 15.51
CA GLU A 3 4.87 2.34 14.32
C GLU A 3 4.21 3.64 13.90
N ILE A 4 4.15 3.87 12.61
CA ILE A 4 3.40 4.99 12.08
C ILE A 4 2.01 4.50 11.73
N ILE A 5 1.00 5.19 12.24
CA ILE A 5 -0.37 4.87 11.90
C ILE A 5 -0.89 5.87 10.88
N GLU A 6 -1.99 5.51 10.25
CA GLU A 6 -2.52 6.29 9.13
C GLU A 6 -2.70 7.76 9.48
N SER A 7 -3.18 8.07 10.68
CA SER A 7 -3.43 9.45 11.07
C SER A 7 -2.17 10.28 11.20
N GLU A 8 -1.01 9.63 11.26
CA GLU A 8 0.26 10.32 11.38
C GLU A 8 0.93 10.58 10.04
N LEU A 9 0.34 10.09 8.97
CA LEU A 9 0.90 10.30 7.64
C LEU A 9 0.73 11.77 7.23
N ALA A 10 1.71 12.28 6.51
CA ALA A 10 1.58 13.62 5.93
C ALA A 10 0.38 13.65 4.98
N PRO A 11 -0.27 14.81 4.81
CA PRO A 11 -1.48 14.87 3.98
C PRO A 11 -1.30 14.32 2.56
N ASN A 12 -0.18 14.62 1.92
CA ASN A 12 0.07 14.13 0.57
C ASN A 12 0.27 12.61 0.57
N VAL A 13 0.94 12.08 1.57
CA VAL A 13 1.16 10.64 1.70
C VAL A 13 -0.15 9.94 2.03
N LYS A 14 -0.95 10.55 2.90
CA LYS A 14 -2.25 9.99 3.25
C LYS A 14 -3.16 9.91 2.03
N ALA A 15 -3.11 10.91 1.18
CA ALA A 15 -3.91 10.90 -0.04
C ALA A 15 -3.52 9.72 -0.94
N LEU A 16 -2.22 9.47 -1.07
CA LEU A 16 -1.75 8.32 -1.84
C LEU A 16 -2.21 7.01 -1.22
N TRP A 17 -2.17 6.93 0.12
CA TRP A 17 -2.62 5.74 0.83
C TRP A 17 -4.11 5.46 0.56
N LEU A 18 -4.93 6.50 0.63
CA LEU A 18 -6.35 6.33 0.37
C LEU A 18 -6.62 5.89 -1.07
N LYS A 19 -5.85 6.43 -2.02
CA LYS A 19 -5.96 5.98 -3.40
C LYS A 19 -5.57 4.53 -3.54
N ALA A 20 -4.55 4.11 -2.80
CA ALA A 20 -4.11 2.71 -2.84
C ALA A 20 -5.22 1.79 -2.34
N ILE A 21 -5.87 2.16 -1.26
CA ILE A 21 -6.97 1.37 -0.72
C ILE A 21 -8.10 1.28 -1.74
N THR A 22 -8.44 2.39 -2.36
CA THR A 22 -9.48 2.40 -3.38
C THR A 22 -9.10 1.50 -4.56
N ALA A 23 -7.83 1.55 -4.97
CA ALA A 23 -7.37 0.70 -6.06
C ALA A 23 -7.51 -0.77 -5.72
N THR A 24 -7.24 -1.17 -4.47
CA THR A 24 -7.42 -2.56 -4.09
C THR A 24 -8.88 -2.97 -4.14
N LYS A 25 -9.77 -2.06 -3.75
CA LYS A 25 -11.20 -2.36 -3.75
C LYS A 25 -11.75 -2.51 -5.16
N THR A 26 -11.12 -1.89 -6.13
CA THR A 26 -11.56 -1.97 -7.52
C THR A 26 -10.76 -3.00 -8.30
N ASN A 27 -10.04 -3.88 -7.60
CA ASN A 27 -9.22 -4.93 -8.21
C ASN A 27 -8.08 -4.38 -9.07
N ASN A 28 -7.64 -3.17 -8.78
CA ASN A 28 -6.56 -2.54 -9.53
C ASN A 28 -5.26 -2.69 -8.75
N HIS A 29 -4.88 -3.93 -8.51
CA HIS A 29 -3.78 -4.24 -7.60
C HIS A 29 -2.42 -3.77 -8.11
N GLY A 30 -2.20 -3.82 -9.41
CA GLY A 30 -0.95 -3.32 -9.97
C GLY A 30 -0.74 -1.84 -9.69
N TYR A 31 -1.79 -1.07 -9.82
CA TYR A 31 -1.73 0.35 -9.52
C TYR A 31 -1.56 0.58 -8.02
N ALA A 32 -2.27 -0.22 -7.22
CA ALA A 32 -2.18 -0.12 -5.77
C ALA A 32 -0.75 -0.35 -5.29
N VAL A 33 -0.05 -1.32 -5.87
CA VAL A 33 1.34 -1.60 -5.51
C VAL A 33 2.19 -0.34 -5.70
N LYS A 34 2.04 0.33 -6.83
CA LYS A 34 2.82 1.53 -7.10
C LYS A 34 2.52 2.63 -6.10
N LEU A 35 1.25 2.81 -5.75
CA LEU A 35 0.86 3.82 -4.78
C LEU A 35 1.42 3.50 -3.40
N ILE A 36 1.33 2.24 -2.99
CA ILE A 36 1.81 1.83 -1.68
C ILE A 36 3.34 1.99 -1.60
N GLN A 37 4.05 1.66 -2.68
CA GLN A 37 5.49 1.85 -2.71
C GLN A 37 5.85 3.31 -2.50
N SER A 38 5.09 4.23 -3.09
CA SER A 38 5.31 5.66 -2.88
C SER A 38 5.05 6.04 -1.43
N VAL A 39 3.99 5.49 -0.84
CA VAL A 39 3.69 5.75 0.58
C VAL A 39 4.83 5.27 1.47
N LEU A 40 5.32 4.07 1.23
CA LEU A 40 6.37 3.50 2.06
C LEU A 40 7.71 4.18 1.86
N LYS A 41 7.93 4.79 0.72
CA LYS A 41 9.13 5.56 0.48
C LYS A 41 9.22 6.73 1.45
N ASP A 42 8.08 7.37 1.73
CA ASP A 42 8.02 8.50 2.64
C ASP A 42 7.75 8.07 4.08
N ALA A 43 7.14 6.91 4.28
CA ALA A 43 6.77 6.41 5.61
C ALA A 43 7.17 4.95 5.74
N PRO A 44 8.46 4.64 5.82
CA PRO A 44 8.92 3.25 5.83
C PRO A 44 8.47 2.44 7.03
N PHE A 45 8.04 3.10 8.11
CA PHE A 45 7.58 2.40 9.32
C PHE A 45 6.07 2.24 9.35
N PHE A 46 5.39 2.53 8.25
CA PHE A 46 3.94 2.37 8.17
C PHE A 46 3.62 0.91 7.89
N LEU A 47 3.37 0.15 8.96
CA LEU A 47 3.20 -1.30 8.84
C LEU A 47 1.97 -1.71 8.04
N GLU A 48 0.88 -0.97 8.17
CA GLU A 48 -0.32 -1.29 7.40
C GLU A 48 -0.04 -1.24 5.90
N GLY A 49 0.78 -0.27 5.49
CA GLY A 49 1.18 -0.18 4.09
C GLY A 49 1.97 -1.40 3.65
N ARG A 50 2.88 -1.86 4.50
CA ARG A 50 3.67 -3.05 4.17
C ARG A 50 2.80 -4.28 4.04
N LYS A 51 1.84 -4.44 4.94
CA LYS A 51 0.93 -5.59 4.87
C LYS A 51 0.10 -5.55 3.61
N LEU A 52 -0.44 -4.39 3.27
CA LEU A 52 -1.24 -4.27 2.07
C LEU A 52 -0.40 -4.49 0.82
N LEU A 53 0.84 -3.99 0.83
CA LEU A 53 1.75 -4.19 -0.29
C LEU A 53 1.98 -5.68 -0.54
N ARG A 54 2.22 -6.43 0.51
CA ARG A 54 2.44 -7.87 0.37
C ARG A 54 1.21 -8.56 -0.19
N GLN A 55 0.03 -8.18 0.29
CA GLN A 55 -1.20 -8.75 -0.24
C GLN A 55 -1.36 -8.47 -1.72
N CYS A 56 -1.11 -7.24 -2.12
CA CYS A 56 -1.26 -6.86 -3.52
C CYS A 56 -0.25 -7.55 -4.40
N GLU A 57 0.99 -7.64 -3.93
CA GLU A 57 2.03 -8.33 -4.68
C GLU A 57 1.71 -9.81 -4.84
N SER A 58 1.17 -10.40 -3.80
CA SER A 58 0.77 -11.81 -3.86
C SER A 58 -0.32 -12.02 -4.90
N ILE A 59 -1.26 -11.10 -4.97
CA ILE A 59 -2.33 -11.20 -5.95
C ILE A 59 -1.81 -10.99 -7.37
N VAL A 60 -0.95 -10.01 -7.55
CA VAL A 60 -0.43 -9.67 -8.88
C VAL A 60 0.51 -10.75 -9.39
N GLN A 61 1.42 -11.22 -8.54
CA GLN A 61 2.39 -12.25 -8.94
C GLN A 61 1.86 -13.65 -8.74
N GLY A 62 1.04 -13.77 -7.72
CA GLY A 62 0.60 -15.03 -7.24
C GLY A 62 -0.33 -15.69 -8.15
N GLY A 63 -0.45 -15.16 -9.26
CA GLY A 63 -1.25 -15.90 -10.14
C GLY A 63 -0.91 -17.32 -9.88
N PRO A 64 -1.79 -18.07 -9.80
CA PRO A 64 -1.64 -19.47 -9.48
C PRO A 64 -0.66 -20.12 -10.40
N HIS A 65 -0.05 -20.26 -10.50
CA HIS A 65 0.59 -20.59 -11.31
C HIS A 65 1.03 -21.58 -11.24
N ARG A 66 0.70 -21.44 -11.31
CA ARG A 66 1.06 -22.10 -11.36
C ARG A 66 0.99 -22.78 -11.50
#